data_282e617ae89db045745613234feb116a
#
_entry.id   282e617ae89db045745613234feb116a
#
_cell.length_a   1.000
_cell.length_b   1.000
_cell.length_c   1.000
_cell.angle_alpha   90.00
_cell.angle_beta   90.00
_cell.angle_gamma   90.00
#
_symmetry.space_group_name_H-M   'P 1'
#
loop_
_entity.id
_entity.type
_entity.pdbx_description
1 polymer ?
#
loop_
_entity_poly.entity_id
_entity_poly.type
_entity_poly.pdbx_seq_one_letter_code
_entity_poly.pdbx_strand_id
1 'polypeptide(L)'
;MKKIFILIGVFNTLFLLKAQNKTDIPVYLNDKQPLELRVQDALQRMTLEEKTRLSYAQSKFSSPGCPRLGIPELWMSDGPHGVRAEINWNDWNYAGWTNDSCTAFPALTCLAASWNPSLAALYGKAIGEEALYRKKDVLLGPGVNIYRTPLNGRNFEYLGEDPYLASEMCVPYIQELQKTGVAACVKHYAINNQEVWRNHIDVQVSDRAMYEIYLPTFKAAVERGGAWSIMGAYNKVRGMHAAHNKLLNNDILKGEWKFDGCVISDWGATHDTYESAMYGLDIEMGSYTNGLTSESEFGYDDYYLGKNYLKMVKEGKIPMDVVNDKAARVLRLIFRTAMNRQKPFGALANEAHEKVAYQTATEGIVLLKNDATKKNTVLLPIVSDSYKRILVVGDNATRNLMQGGGSSELKPKKNITPLDGLKKKFGDRIMYTQGYSAGRQMYGRVDEIPQSTIDSLRNDAVEKAMQADLVIFIGGLNKNLYQDCEGTDRLSYELPYCQNELIEALV
;
A
#
# COMPACT_ATOMS: atom_id res chain seq x y z
N MET A 1 98.98 -17.15 -27.37
CA MET A 1 97.70 -16.41 -27.36
C MET A 1 96.58 -17.44 -27.13
N LYS A 2 96.13 -17.60 -25.89
CA LYS A 2 95.02 -18.55 -25.53
C LYS A 2 93.78 -17.68 -25.33
N LYS A 3 92.76 -17.95 -26.17
CA LYS A 3 91.45 -17.32 -26.01
C LYS A 3 90.65 -18.16 -24.98
N ILE A 4 90.23 -17.51 -23.93
CA ILE A 4 89.35 -18.10 -22.92
C ILE A 4 87.92 -17.75 -23.36
N PHE A 5 87.06 -18.76 -23.59
CA PHE A 5 85.62 -18.65 -23.78
C PHE A 5 84.94 -18.75 -22.42
N ILE A 6 84.27 -17.67 -22.01
CA ILE A 6 83.41 -17.68 -20.83
C ILE A 6 81.99 -18.06 -21.30
N LEU A 7 81.53 -19.22 -20.82
CA LEU A 7 80.15 -19.70 -21.06
C LEU A 7 79.25 -19.06 -19.97
N ILE A 8 78.42 -18.06 -20.39
CA ILE A 8 77.41 -17.49 -19.46
C ILE A 8 76.17 -18.41 -19.52
N GLY A 9 75.99 -19.20 -18.44
CA GLY A 9 74.74 -19.95 -18.23
C GLY A 9 73.58 -19.03 -17.86
N VAL A 10 72.61 -18.93 -18.75
CA VAL A 10 71.36 -18.21 -18.43
C VAL A 10 70.46 -19.17 -17.65
N PHE A 11 70.40 -18.95 -16.35
CA PHE A 11 69.38 -19.55 -15.50
C PHE A 11 68.04 -18.96 -15.81
N ASN A 12 67.22 -19.69 -16.59
CA ASN A 12 65.81 -19.38 -16.77
C ASN A 12 65.05 -19.71 -15.49
N THR A 13 64.94 -18.79 -14.57
CA THR A 13 63.97 -18.83 -13.49
C THR A 13 62.58 -18.58 -14.05
N LEU A 14 61.87 -19.68 -14.36
CA LEU A 14 60.43 -19.64 -14.57
C LEU A 14 59.77 -19.14 -13.28
N PHE A 15 59.48 -17.85 -13.21
CA PHE A 15 58.47 -17.35 -12.28
C PHE A 15 57.12 -17.92 -12.74
N LEU A 16 56.68 -19.02 -12.14
CA LEU A 16 55.27 -19.40 -12.11
C LEU A 16 54.54 -18.26 -11.40
N LEU A 17 54.06 -17.29 -12.17
CA LEU A 17 52.96 -16.47 -11.77
C LEU A 17 51.78 -17.43 -11.50
N LYS A 18 51.60 -17.78 -10.22
CA LYS A 18 50.31 -18.27 -9.75
C LYS A 18 49.30 -17.24 -10.21
N ALA A 19 48.51 -17.61 -11.23
CA ALA A 19 47.30 -16.87 -11.52
C ALA A 19 46.56 -16.71 -10.19
N GLN A 20 46.44 -15.45 -9.72
CA GLN A 20 45.54 -15.12 -8.62
C GLN A 20 44.22 -15.77 -9.02
N ASN A 21 43.80 -16.76 -8.25
CA ASN A 21 42.47 -17.32 -8.35
C ASN A 21 41.52 -16.10 -8.45
N LYS A 22 40.81 -15.99 -9.58
CA LYS A 22 39.57 -15.20 -9.62
C LYS A 22 38.83 -15.63 -8.37
N THR A 23 38.76 -14.76 -7.37
CA THR A 23 37.97 -15.01 -6.17
C THR A 23 36.59 -15.31 -6.72
N ASP A 24 36.19 -16.56 -6.67
CA ASP A 24 34.85 -16.97 -7.13
C ASP A 24 33.86 -16.10 -6.39
N ILE A 25 33.07 -15.32 -7.16
CA ILE A 25 32.04 -14.47 -6.59
C ILE A 25 31.14 -15.38 -5.74
N PRO A 26 30.91 -15.08 -4.45
CA PRO A 26 30.01 -15.87 -3.62
C PRO A 26 28.68 -16.12 -4.31
N VAL A 27 28.11 -17.29 -4.14
CA VAL A 27 26.88 -17.70 -4.85
C VAL A 27 25.74 -16.70 -4.62
N TYR A 28 25.60 -16.18 -3.39
CA TYR A 28 24.53 -15.23 -3.07
C TYR A 28 24.68 -13.86 -3.79
N LEU A 29 25.88 -13.47 -4.21
CA LEU A 29 26.14 -12.23 -4.96
C LEU A 29 26.03 -12.44 -6.48
N ASN A 30 25.97 -13.67 -6.96
CA ASN A 30 25.86 -13.99 -8.37
C ASN A 30 24.39 -14.10 -8.78
N ASP A 31 23.86 -13.07 -9.45
CA ASP A 31 22.47 -12.96 -9.88
C ASP A 31 22.08 -13.94 -11.01
N LYS A 32 23.06 -14.64 -11.61
CA LYS A 32 22.83 -15.73 -12.56
C LYS A 32 22.53 -17.08 -11.88
N GLN A 33 22.79 -17.18 -10.57
CA GLN A 33 22.48 -18.39 -9.82
C GLN A 33 20.99 -18.45 -9.44
N PRO A 34 20.41 -19.64 -9.36
CA PRO A 34 19.05 -19.81 -8.86
C PRO A 34 18.82 -19.13 -7.51
N LEU A 35 17.66 -18.49 -7.34
CA LEU A 35 17.33 -17.72 -6.15
C LEU A 35 17.54 -18.50 -4.86
N GLU A 36 17.08 -19.75 -4.81
CA GLU A 36 17.19 -20.57 -3.58
C GLU A 36 18.64 -20.95 -3.25
N LEU A 37 19.50 -21.15 -4.23
CA LEU A 37 20.94 -21.38 -3.98
C LEU A 37 21.59 -20.12 -3.40
N ARG A 38 21.18 -18.93 -3.87
CA ARG A 38 21.66 -17.66 -3.33
C ARG A 38 21.21 -17.47 -1.89
N VAL A 39 19.94 -17.77 -1.59
CA VAL A 39 19.38 -17.71 -0.23
C VAL A 39 20.14 -18.65 0.71
N GLN A 40 20.34 -19.89 0.32
CA GLN A 40 21.04 -20.88 1.14
C GLN A 40 22.50 -20.48 1.40
N ASP A 41 23.22 -20.01 0.39
CA ASP A 41 24.62 -19.57 0.56
C ASP A 41 24.72 -18.37 1.51
N ALA A 42 23.84 -17.38 1.38
CA ALA A 42 23.78 -16.23 2.30
C ALA A 42 23.47 -16.68 3.73
N LEU A 43 22.45 -17.52 3.90
CA LEU A 43 22.01 -18.04 5.19
C LEU A 43 23.11 -18.81 5.94
N GLN A 44 23.91 -19.61 5.24
CA GLN A 44 25.05 -20.34 5.82
C GLN A 44 26.17 -19.42 6.29
N ARG A 45 26.31 -18.22 5.72
CA ARG A 45 27.35 -17.25 6.07
C ARG A 45 26.93 -16.32 7.22
N MET A 46 25.63 -16.24 7.53
CA MET A 46 25.10 -15.35 8.55
C MET A 46 25.27 -15.94 9.96
N THR A 47 25.61 -15.07 10.91
CA THR A 47 25.55 -15.40 12.35
C THR A 47 24.10 -15.46 12.84
N LEU A 48 23.89 -15.97 14.05
CA LEU A 48 22.57 -16.01 14.67
C LEU A 48 22.00 -14.59 14.84
N GLU A 49 22.82 -13.66 15.31
CA GLU A 49 22.44 -12.26 15.51
C GLU A 49 22.02 -11.60 14.19
N GLU A 50 22.75 -11.87 13.11
CA GLU A 50 22.41 -11.33 11.79
C GLU A 50 21.09 -11.92 11.26
N LYS A 51 20.84 -13.21 11.45
CA LYS A 51 19.59 -13.85 11.07
C LYS A 51 18.39 -13.27 11.82
N THR A 52 18.50 -13.15 13.15
CA THR A 52 17.41 -12.61 13.96
C THR A 52 17.20 -11.11 13.69
N ARG A 53 18.28 -10.36 13.36
CA ARG A 53 18.18 -8.92 13.04
C ARG A 53 17.36 -8.64 11.79
N LEU A 54 17.25 -9.55 10.85
CA LEU A 54 16.38 -9.40 9.66
C LEU A 54 14.89 -9.35 9.99
N SER A 55 14.49 -9.79 11.18
CA SER A 55 13.07 -10.01 11.52
C SER A 55 12.36 -8.78 12.11
N TYR A 56 13.00 -7.62 12.21
CA TYR A 56 12.36 -6.43 12.74
C TYR A 56 12.93 -5.14 12.14
N ALA A 57 12.15 -4.07 12.23
CA ALA A 57 12.46 -2.78 11.65
C ALA A 57 13.78 -2.16 12.15
N GLN A 58 14.32 -1.24 11.37
CA GLN A 58 15.39 -0.31 11.77
C GLN A 58 14.97 1.15 11.63
N SER A 59 13.87 1.41 10.93
CA SER A 59 13.25 2.73 10.77
C SER A 59 11.74 2.57 10.62
N LYS A 60 11.01 3.67 10.44
CA LYS A 60 9.56 3.62 10.18
C LYS A 60 9.20 2.77 8.95
N PHE A 61 10.02 2.78 7.90
CA PHE A 61 9.73 2.09 6.65
C PHE A 61 10.90 1.27 6.10
N SER A 62 11.84 0.84 6.95
CA SER A 62 12.88 -0.07 6.50
C SER A 62 13.16 -1.19 7.49
N SER A 63 13.54 -2.35 6.96
CA SER A 63 14.15 -3.42 7.71
C SER A 63 15.62 -3.57 7.30
N PRO A 64 16.52 -4.00 8.21
CA PRO A 64 17.92 -4.08 7.90
C PRO A 64 18.24 -5.21 6.94
N GLY A 65 19.35 -5.05 6.22
CA GLY A 65 20.01 -6.16 5.53
C GLY A 65 21.07 -6.82 6.42
N CYS A 66 22.13 -7.29 5.76
CA CYS A 66 23.34 -7.81 6.42
C CYS A 66 24.57 -7.08 5.86
N PRO A 67 24.98 -5.92 6.44
CA PRO A 67 26.06 -5.09 5.89
C PRO A 67 27.40 -5.83 5.75
N ARG A 68 27.75 -6.72 6.69
CA ARG A 68 28.97 -7.54 6.62
C ARG A 68 29.04 -8.39 5.35
N LEU A 69 27.88 -8.83 4.85
CA LEU A 69 27.78 -9.60 3.61
C LEU A 69 27.45 -8.72 2.39
N GLY A 70 27.33 -7.40 2.54
CA GLY A 70 26.92 -6.49 1.47
C GLY A 70 25.47 -6.72 1.01
N ILE A 71 24.62 -7.28 1.87
CA ILE A 71 23.20 -7.45 1.64
C ILE A 71 22.50 -6.17 2.11
N PRO A 72 21.83 -5.42 1.20
CA PRO A 72 21.23 -4.13 1.53
C PRO A 72 19.97 -4.28 2.39
N GLU A 73 19.54 -3.16 2.96
CA GLU A 73 18.26 -3.00 3.64
C GLU A 73 17.09 -3.06 2.65
N LEU A 74 15.88 -3.33 3.17
CA LEU A 74 14.63 -3.25 2.44
C LEU A 74 13.93 -1.93 2.76
N TRP A 75 13.57 -1.16 1.74
CA TRP A 75 12.77 0.04 1.85
C TRP A 75 11.33 -0.20 1.43
N MET A 76 10.41 0.19 2.30
CA MET A 76 8.97 0.05 2.07
C MET A 76 8.33 1.42 1.87
N SER A 77 7.15 1.46 1.28
CA SER A 77 6.30 2.64 1.24
C SER A 77 4.84 2.26 1.29
N ASP A 78 4.05 3.02 2.02
CA ASP A 78 2.60 2.97 1.87
C ASP A 78 2.20 3.32 0.44
N GLY A 79 1.03 2.83 0.04
CA GLY A 79 0.47 3.26 -1.22
C GLY A 79 -0.35 2.23 -1.97
N PRO A 80 -1.62 1.98 -1.61
CA PRO A 80 -2.50 1.18 -2.46
C PRO A 80 -2.91 1.93 -3.74
N HIS A 81 -2.94 3.27 -3.72
CA HIS A 81 -3.35 4.12 -4.86
C HIS A 81 -2.36 5.26 -5.20
N GLY A 82 -1.13 5.16 -4.72
CA GLY A 82 -0.02 6.08 -5.00
C GLY A 82 1.12 5.85 -4.00
N VAL A 83 2.31 6.31 -4.29
CA VAL A 83 3.48 6.15 -3.42
C VAL A 83 3.51 7.28 -2.41
N ARG A 84 3.42 6.97 -1.11
CA ARG A 84 3.45 7.96 -0.03
C ARG A 84 4.70 8.84 -0.09
N ALA A 85 4.57 10.13 0.29
CA ALA A 85 5.70 11.01 0.47
C ALA A 85 6.65 10.51 1.58
N GLU A 86 7.94 10.90 1.50
CA GLU A 86 8.93 10.45 2.47
C GLU A 86 8.68 11.03 3.86
N ILE A 87 8.81 10.18 4.87
CA ILE A 87 8.79 10.57 6.28
C ILE A 87 10.17 10.44 6.90
N ASN A 88 10.34 11.00 8.09
CA ASN A 88 11.57 10.89 8.84
C ASN A 88 11.86 9.43 9.26
N TRP A 89 13.12 9.17 9.60
CA TRP A 89 13.58 7.85 9.99
C TRP A 89 12.82 7.26 11.19
N ASN A 90 12.58 8.07 12.22
CA ASN A 90 12.03 7.60 13.50
C ASN A 90 10.64 8.14 13.84
N ASP A 91 10.09 9.07 13.07
CA ASP A 91 8.78 9.67 13.33
C ASP A 91 7.90 9.74 12.08
N TRP A 92 6.63 10.16 12.25
CA TRP A 92 5.65 10.24 11.17
C TRP A 92 5.63 11.58 10.43
N ASN A 93 6.54 12.51 10.77
CA ASN A 93 6.61 13.79 10.08
C ASN A 93 7.22 13.61 8.69
N TYR A 94 6.75 14.40 7.75
CA TYR A 94 7.32 14.41 6.41
C TYR A 94 8.78 14.86 6.42
N ALA A 95 9.62 14.17 5.67
CA ALA A 95 11.03 14.51 5.50
C ALA A 95 11.25 15.80 4.69
N GLY A 96 10.19 16.35 4.11
CA GLY A 96 10.24 17.63 3.38
C GLY A 96 10.93 17.55 2.02
N TRP A 97 11.06 16.37 1.43
CA TRP A 97 11.66 16.23 0.11
C TRP A 97 10.81 16.92 -0.97
N THR A 98 11.48 17.52 -1.97
CA THR A 98 10.80 18.24 -3.05
C THR A 98 10.43 17.33 -4.23
N ASN A 99 11.04 16.16 -4.31
CA ASN A 99 10.92 15.20 -5.43
C ASN A 99 10.14 13.92 -5.06
N ASP A 100 9.32 13.97 -4.02
CA ASP A 100 8.56 12.83 -3.50
C ASP A 100 7.05 12.91 -3.78
N SER A 101 6.63 13.81 -4.66
CA SER A 101 5.26 13.80 -5.18
C SER A 101 5.06 12.64 -6.16
N CYS A 102 3.82 12.17 -6.25
CA CYS A 102 3.44 11.01 -7.05
C CYS A 102 2.21 11.29 -7.92
N THR A 103 1.87 10.34 -8.80
CA THR A 103 0.53 10.26 -9.37
C THR A 103 -0.44 9.80 -8.28
N ALA A 104 -1.48 10.59 -8.02
CA ALA A 104 -2.61 10.14 -7.23
C ALA A 104 -3.57 9.38 -8.16
N PHE A 105 -3.50 8.06 -8.12
CA PHE A 105 -4.45 7.22 -8.85
C PHE A 105 -5.80 7.22 -8.13
N PRO A 106 -6.92 6.98 -8.84
CA PRO A 106 -8.20 6.72 -8.18
C PRO A 106 -8.09 5.59 -7.17
N ALA A 107 -8.88 5.67 -6.09
CA ALA A 107 -8.90 4.63 -5.06
C ALA A 107 -9.26 3.26 -5.63
N LEU A 108 -8.86 2.17 -4.93
CA LEU A 108 -9.06 0.81 -5.45
C LEU A 108 -10.54 0.44 -5.65
N THR A 109 -11.44 1.05 -4.88
CA THR A 109 -12.89 0.97 -5.12
C THR A 109 -13.25 1.41 -6.55
N CYS A 110 -12.68 2.54 -7.00
CA CYS A 110 -12.90 3.06 -8.36
C CYS A 110 -12.26 2.15 -9.42
N LEU A 111 -11.07 1.62 -9.16
CA LEU A 111 -10.44 0.65 -10.04
C LEU A 111 -11.30 -0.60 -10.19
N ALA A 112 -11.81 -1.16 -9.09
CA ALA A 112 -12.67 -2.35 -9.11
C ALA A 112 -13.99 -2.09 -9.85
N ALA A 113 -14.58 -0.90 -9.71
CA ALA A 113 -15.81 -0.52 -10.41
C ALA A 113 -15.67 -0.50 -11.94
N SER A 114 -14.46 -0.45 -12.48
CA SER A 114 -14.22 -0.60 -13.92
C SER A 114 -14.46 -2.01 -14.45
N TRP A 115 -14.38 -3.03 -13.60
CA TRP A 115 -14.43 -4.45 -13.96
C TRP A 115 -13.42 -4.85 -15.04
N ASN A 116 -12.31 -4.12 -15.13
CA ASN A 116 -11.32 -4.26 -16.19
C ASN A 116 -9.96 -4.73 -15.64
N PRO A 117 -9.67 -6.06 -15.64
CA PRO A 117 -8.38 -6.59 -15.18
C PRO A 117 -7.18 -6.06 -15.96
N SER A 118 -7.36 -5.70 -17.26
CA SER A 118 -6.28 -5.09 -18.03
C SER A 118 -5.93 -3.69 -17.54
N LEU A 119 -6.91 -2.93 -17.06
CA LEU A 119 -6.68 -1.65 -16.42
C LEU A 119 -5.99 -1.80 -15.07
N ALA A 120 -6.35 -2.85 -14.29
CA ALA A 120 -5.64 -3.17 -13.05
C ALA A 120 -4.16 -3.54 -13.30
N ALA A 121 -3.86 -4.20 -14.41
CA ALA A 121 -2.48 -4.46 -14.85
C ALA A 121 -1.72 -3.16 -15.13
N LEU A 122 -2.31 -2.24 -15.90
CA LEU A 122 -1.70 -0.93 -16.18
C LEU A 122 -1.49 -0.11 -14.92
N TYR A 123 -2.44 -0.15 -13.99
CA TYR A 123 -2.38 0.51 -12.70
C TYR A 123 -1.23 -0.04 -11.85
N GLY A 124 -1.14 -1.38 -11.72
CA GLY A 124 -0.06 -2.05 -10.98
C GLY A 124 1.32 -1.73 -11.55
N LYS A 125 1.45 -1.71 -12.88
CA LYS A 125 2.68 -1.31 -13.57
C LYS A 125 3.06 0.15 -13.23
N ALA A 126 2.15 1.08 -13.41
CA ALA A 126 2.41 2.51 -13.22
C ALA A 126 2.84 2.84 -11.78
N ILE A 127 2.13 2.30 -10.78
CA ILE A 127 2.49 2.52 -9.37
C ILE A 127 3.81 1.83 -9.01
N GLY A 128 4.10 0.66 -9.58
CA GLY A 128 5.36 -0.05 -9.42
C GLY A 128 6.54 0.71 -10.01
N GLU A 129 6.38 1.34 -11.17
CA GLU A 129 7.40 2.21 -11.79
C GLU A 129 7.71 3.43 -10.91
N GLU A 130 6.70 4.05 -10.26
CA GLU A 130 6.90 5.15 -9.32
C GLU A 130 7.61 4.70 -8.04
N ALA A 131 7.21 3.56 -7.48
CA ALA A 131 7.85 2.98 -6.31
C ALA A 131 9.33 2.66 -6.59
N LEU A 132 9.63 2.05 -7.74
CA LEU A 132 11.00 1.78 -8.18
C LEU A 132 11.82 3.06 -8.35
N TYR A 133 11.26 4.10 -8.99
CA TYR A 133 11.92 5.41 -9.12
C TYR A 133 12.29 5.99 -7.76
N ARG A 134 11.39 5.83 -6.77
CA ARG A 134 11.57 6.24 -5.38
C ARG A 134 12.45 5.28 -4.57
N LYS A 135 13.08 4.28 -5.23
CA LYS A 135 13.95 3.25 -4.62
C LYS A 135 13.25 2.48 -3.50
N LYS A 136 11.96 2.20 -3.67
CA LYS A 136 11.23 1.32 -2.78
C LYS A 136 11.31 -0.11 -3.27
N ASP A 137 11.53 -1.03 -2.33
CA ASP A 137 11.63 -2.46 -2.59
C ASP A 137 10.28 -3.15 -2.38
N VAL A 138 9.45 -2.58 -1.51
CA VAL A 138 8.12 -3.11 -1.15
C VAL A 138 7.10 -1.98 -1.18
N LEU A 139 6.04 -2.14 -1.95
CA LEU A 139 4.85 -1.30 -1.91
C LEU A 139 3.79 -1.98 -1.04
N LEU A 140 3.31 -1.29 0.00
CA LEU A 140 2.32 -1.80 0.94
C LEU A 140 0.90 -1.71 0.33
N GLY A 141 0.64 -2.61 -0.58
CA GLY A 141 -0.58 -2.75 -1.38
C GLY A 141 -0.51 -3.92 -2.36
N PRO A 142 -1.65 -4.26 -3.01
CA PRO A 142 -2.98 -3.67 -2.87
C PRO A 142 -3.68 -4.04 -1.57
N GLY A 143 -4.67 -3.22 -1.17
CA GLY A 143 -5.63 -3.58 -0.13
C GLY A 143 -6.74 -4.47 -0.71
N VAL A 144 -7.05 -5.60 -0.06
CA VAL A 144 -7.98 -6.59 -0.62
C VAL A 144 -9.02 -7.13 0.37
N ASN A 145 -9.20 -6.49 1.52
CA ASN A 145 -10.25 -6.91 2.44
C ASN A 145 -11.63 -6.71 1.80
N ILE A 146 -12.54 -7.67 2.05
CA ILE A 146 -13.90 -7.62 1.51
C ILE A 146 -14.75 -6.63 2.32
N TYR A 147 -15.58 -5.84 1.64
CA TYR A 147 -16.55 -4.96 2.31
C TYR A 147 -17.59 -5.79 3.05
N ARG A 148 -17.46 -5.85 4.37
CA ARG A 148 -18.46 -6.50 5.23
C ARG A 148 -19.66 -5.59 5.45
N THR A 149 -19.40 -4.29 5.49
CA THR A 149 -20.38 -3.23 5.67
C THR A 149 -19.93 -1.97 4.92
N PRO A 150 -20.81 -1.16 4.36
CA PRO A 150 -20.45 0.12 3.76
C PRO A 150 -20.00 1.17 4.79
N LEU A 151 -20.07 0.87 6.08
CA LEU A 151 -19.66 1.79 7.16
C LEU A 151 -18.17 1.73 7.50
N ASN A 152 -17.42 0.72 7.05
CA ASN A 152 -15.99 0.64 7.31
C ASN A 152 -15.24 1.82 6.70
N GLY A 153 -14.49 2.55 7.51
CA GLY A 153 -13.77 3.76 7.11
C GLY A 153 -12.69 3.55 6.06
N ARG A 154 -12.17 2.33 5.89
CA ARG A 154 -11.13 2.01 4.88
C ARG A 154 -11.65 1.28 3.64
N ASN A 155 -12.96 1.23 3.42
CA ASN A 155 -13.49 0.61 2.21
C ASN A 155 -12.89 1.20 0.92
N PHE A 156 -12.60 2.49 0.89
CA PHE A 156 -11.99 3.14 -0.28
C PHE A 156 -10.66 2.50 -0.72
N GLU A 157 -9.89 1.89 0.19
CA GLU A 157 -8.61 1.24 -0.10
C GLU A 157 -8.75 -0.17 -0.69
N TYR A 158 -9.96 -0.75 -0.70
CA TYR A 158 -10.18 -2.15 -1.06
C TYR A 158 -10.92 -2.30 -2.39
N LEU A 159 -10.98 -3.54 -2.90
CA LEU A 159 -11.51 -3.87 -4.22
C LEU A 159 -13.00 -4.25 -4.25
N GLY A 160 -13.73 -4.03 -3.15
CA GLY A 160 -15.17 -4.24 -3.13
C GLY A 160 -15.65 -5.39 -2.23
N GLU A 161 -16.92 -5.77 -2.41
CA GLU A 161 -17.60 -6.78 -1.59
C GLU A 161 -17.58 -8.18 -2.22
N ASP A 162 -17.29 -8.29 -3.53
CA ASP A 162 -17.25 -9.54 -4.27
C ASP A 162 -15.82 -10.11 -4.28
N PRO A 163 -15.58 -11.27 -3.63
CA PRO A 163 -14.26 -11.89 -3.60
C PRO A 163 -13.77 -12.37 -4.97
N TYR A 164 -14.68 -12.68 -5.92
CA TYR A 164 -14.30 -13.04 -7.28
C TYR A 164 -13.77 -11.82 -8.04
N LEU A 165 -14.53 -10.73 -8.09
CA LEU A 165 -14.08 -9.48 -8.72
C LEU A 165 -12.77 -8.98 -8.09
N ALA A 166 -12.68 -8.95 -6.77
CA ALA A 166 -11.47 -8.54 -6.07
C ALA A 166 -10.27 -9.41 -6.46
N SER A 167 -10.48 -10.74 -6.64
CA SER A 167 -9.42 -11.66 -7.08
C SER A 167 -8.98 -11.38 -8.52
N GLU A 168 -9.92 -11.18 -9.45
CA GLU A 168 -9.60 -10.90 -10.85
C GLU A 168 -8.90 -9.55 -11.05
N MET A 169 -9.17 -8.58 -10.19
CA MET A 169 -8.52 -7.26 -10.24
C MET A 169 -7.15 -7.27 -9.54
N CYS A 170 -6.98 -7.94 -8.38
CA CYS A 170 -5.73 -7.92 -7.64
C CYS A 170 -4.60 -8.72 -8.32
N VAL A 171 -4.92 -9.83 -9.01
CA VAL A 171 -3.92 -10.69 -9.65
C VAL A 171 -3.08 -9.93 -10.69
N PRO A 172 -3.65 -9.30 -11.72
CA PRO A 172 -2.86 -8.55 -12.71
C PRO A 172 -2.18 -7.32 -12.12
N TYR A 173 -2.78 -6.66 -11.12
CA TYR A 173 -2.12 -5.58 -10.38
C TYR A 173 -0.81 -6.06 -9.75
N ILE A 174 -0.82 -7.17 -9.02
CA ILE A 174 0.35 -7.75 -8.36
C ILE A 174 1.40 -8.16 -9.39
N GLN A 175 1.00 -8.87 -10.43
CA GLN A 175 1.91 -9.38 -11.45
C GLN A 175 2.69 -8.25 -12.14
N GLU A 176 2.00 -7.20 -12.57
CA GLU A 176 2.62 -6.09 -13.29
C GLU A 176 3.44 -5.18 -12.37
N LEU A 177 3.00 -4.98 -11.12
CA LEU A 177 3.79 -4.28 -10.12
C LEU A 177 5.12 -5.03 -9.88
N GLN A 178 5.09 -6.34 -9.69
CA GLN A 178 6.30 -7.12 -9.38
C GLN A 178 7.25 -7.27 -10.57
N LYS A 179 6.77 -7.14 -11.82
CA LYS A 179 7.65 -7.04 -13.00
C LYS A 179 8.56 -5.81 -12.98
N THR A 180 8.22 -4.78 -12.23
CA THR A 180 9.11 -3.62 -12.03
C THR A 180 10.28 -3.92 -11.07
N GLY A 181 10.24 -5.05 -10.36
CA GLY A 181 11.23 -5.40 -9.33
C GLY A 181 10.89 -4.85 -7.94
N VAL A 182 9.66 -4.36 -7.74
CA VAL A 182 9.10 -3.96 -6.45
C VAL A 182 8.13 -5.04 -5.98
N ALA A 183 8.19 -5.44 -4.73
CA ALA A 183 7.26 -6.42 -4.16
C ALA A 183 5.89 -5.80 -3.87
N ALA A 184 4.82 -6.49 -4.24
CA ALA A 184 3.51 -6.24 -3.68
C ALA A 184 3.45 -6.80 -2.25
N CYS A 185 2.92 -6.01 -1.31
CA CYS A 185 2.60 -6.45 0.05
C CYS A 185 1.09 -6.39 0.23
N VAL A 186 0.42 -7.50 -0.07
CA VAL A 186 -1.04 -7.57 -0.10
C VAL A 186 -1.61 -7.49 1.30
N LYS A 187 -2.61 -6.61 1.53
CA LYS A 187 -3.06 -6.25 2.87
C LYS A 187 -4.58 -6.17 3.01
N HIS A 188 -5.11 -6.32 4.20
CA HIS A 188 -4.53 -6.71 5.50
C HIS A 188 -4.98 -8.13 5.82
N TYR A 189 -4.06 -9.05 5.98
CA TYR A 189 -4.30 -10.48 6.17
C TYR A 189 -4.48 -10.81 7.65
N ALA A 190 -5.71 -11.17 8.11
CA ALA A 190 -6.93 -11.24 7.36
C ALA A 190 -8.10 -10.70 8.18
N ILE A 191 -9.20 -10.43 7.48
CA ILE A 191 -10.50 -10.06 8.05
C ILE A 191 -10.44 -8.75 8.84
N ASN A 192 -9.70 -7.76 8.34
CA ASN A 192 -9.72 -6.39 8.86
C ASN A 192 -10.86 -5.60 8.20
N ASN A 193 -12.09 -5.75 8.74
CA ASN A 193 -13.33 -5.27 8.11
C ASN A 193 -14.00 -4.12 8.87
N GLN A 194 -13.32 -3.57 9.87
CA GLN A 194 -13.71 -2.37 10.60
C GLN A 194 -12.49 -1.66 11.17
N GLU A 195 -12.62 -0.36 11.41
CA GLU A 195 -11.56 0.47 11.97
C GLU A 195 -11.72 0.69 13.47
N VAL A 196 -12.95 0.81 13.95
CA VAL A 196 -13.23 0.97 15.39
C VAL A 196 -12.75 -0.27 16.13
N TRP A 197 -11.91 -0.06 17.16
CA TRP A 197 -11.30 -1.12 17.99
C TRP A 197 -10.46 -2.14 17.20
N ARG A 198 -9.96 -1.80 16.00
CA ARG A 198 -9.23 -2.71 15.12
C ARG A 198 -8.07 -3.45 15.79
N ASN A 199 -7.41 -2.84 16.78
CA ASN A 199 -6.30 -3.46 17.52
C ASN A 199 -6.76 -4.43 18.64
N HIS A 200 -8.06 -4.48 18.95
CA HIS A 200 -8.60 -5.22 20.09
C HIS A 200 -9.70 -6.22 19.73
N ILE A 201 -10.42 -5.96 18.64
CA ILE A 201 -11.53 -6.81 18.24
C ILE A 201 -11.05 -8.23 17.94
N ASP A 202 -11.83 -9.22 18.40
CA ASP A 202 -11.65 -10.63 18.09
C ASP A 202 -12.74 -11.09 17.13
N VAL A 203 -12.36 -11.29 15.88
CA VAL A 203 -13.29 -11.70 14.81
C VAL A 203 -13.63 -13.17 14.97
N GLN A 204 -14.90 -13.45 15.22
CA GLN A 204 -15.49 -14.79 15.22
C GLN A 204 -16.12 -15.07 13.85
N VAL A 205 -15.58 -16.04 13.13
CA VAL A 205 -15.98 -16.37 11.77
C VAL A 205 -16.02 -17.88 11.58
N SER A 206 -17.03 -18.40 10.86
CA SER A 206 -17.07 -19.81 10.49
C SER A 206 -16.00 -20.13 9.43
N ASP A 207 -15.58 -21.40 9.33
CA ASP A 207 -14.67 -21.83 8.26
C ASP A 207 -15.24 -21.53 6.89
N ARG A 208 -16.52 -21.82 6.69
CA ARG A 208 -17.20 -21.54 5.42
C ARG A 208 -17.07 -20.07 5.02
N ALA A 209 -17.42 -19.13 5.91
CA ALA A 209 -17.34 -17.71 5.60
C ALA A 209 -15.87 -17.26 5.39
N MET A 210 -14.96 -17.80 6.18
CA MET A 210 -13.53 -17.51 6.06
C MET A 210 -12.99 -17.93 4.68
N TYR A 211 -13.24 -19.17 4.26
CA TYR A 211 -12.71 -19.72 3.01
C TYR A 211 -13.49 -19.32 1.75
N GLU A 212 -14.78 -18.97 1.86
CA GLU A 212 -15.58 -18.60 0.69
C GLU A 212 -15.65 -17.09 0.43
N ILE A 213 -15.46 -16.25 1.48
CA ILE A 213 -15.64 -14.79 1.37
C ILE A 213 -14.35 -14.03 1.65
N TYR A 214 -13.68 -14.27 2.79
CA TYR A 214 -12.61 -13.38 3.26
C TYR A 214 -11.22 -13.76 2.77
N LEU A 215 -10.95 -15.03 2.52
CA LEU A 215 -9.63 -15.53 2.11
C LEU A 215 -9.44 -15.69 0.59
N PRO A 216 -10.47 -15.81 -0.27
CA PRO A 216 -10.26 -16.12 -1.69
C PRO A 216 -9.36 -15.13 -2.41
N THR A 217 -9.48 -13.82 -2.13
CA THR A 217 -8.66 -12.79 -2.78
C THR A 217 -7.18 -12.91 -2.35
N PHE A 218 -6.89 -13.20 -1.08
CA PHE A 218 -5.53 -13.47 -0.63
C PHE A 218 -4.97 -14.75 -1.24
N LYS A 219 -5.79 -15.80 -1.35
CA LYS A 219 -5.40 -17.03 -2.04
C LYS A 219 -5.05 -16.77 -3.50
N ALA A 220 -5.88 -16.01 -4.21
CA ALA A 220 -5.62 -15.62 -5.59
C ALA A 220 -4.35 -14.78 -5.73
N ALA A 221 -4.13 -13.85 -4.79
CA ALA A 221 -2.91 -13.04 -4.74
C ALA A 221 -1.64 -13.89 -4.60
N VAL A 222 -1.69 -14.96 -3.79
CA VAL A 222 -0.57 -15.89 -3.60
C VAL A 222 -0.42 -16.84 -4.79
N GLU A 223 -1.45 -17.62 -5.08
CA GLU A 223 -1.33 -18.74 -6.04
C GLU A 223 -1.31 -18.28 -7.51
N ARG A 224 -2.05 -17.23 -7.84
CA ARG A 224 -2.16 -16.70 -9.21
C ARG A 224 -1.36 -15.43 -9.42
N GLY A 225 -1.39 -14.51 -8.44
CA GLY A 225 -0.63 -13.25 -8.47
C GLY A 225 0.85 -13.43 -8.19
N GLY A 226 1.24 -14.48 -7.49
CA GLY A 226 2.62 -14.75 -7.09
C GLY A 226 3.17 -13.67 -6.16
N ALA A 227 2.35 -13.16 -5.23
CA ALA A 227 2.74 -12.12 -4.29
C ALA A 227 4.02 -12.48 -3.52
N TRP A 228 4.94 -11.50 -3.38
CA TRP A 228 6.21 -11.72 -2.67
C TRP A 228 6.13 -11.37 -1.20
N SER A 229 5.14 -10.59 -0.79
CA SER A 229 4.88 -10.31 0.61
C SER A 229 3.39 -10.13 0.90
N ILE A 230 3.03 -10.35 2.18
CA ILE A 230 1.69 -10.21 2.73
C ILE A 230 1.79 -9.41 4.02
N MET A 231 0.86 -8.48 4.27
CA MET A 231 0.80 -7.74 5.53
C MET A 231 -0.24 -8.34 6.46
N GLY A 232 0.20 -8.76 7.66
CA GLY A 232 -0.67 -9.25 8.73
C GLY A 232 -1.49 -8.12 9.36
N ALA A 233 -2.78 -8.37 9.57
CA ALA A 233 -3.74 -7.36 10.07
C ALA A 233 -3.63 -7.11 11.58
N TYR A 234 -4.26 -6.03 12.06
CA TYR A 234 -4.29 -5.63 13.47
C TYR A 234 -5.17 -6.53 14.34
N ASN A 235 -6.33 -6.91 13.83
CA ASN A 235 -7.39 -7.58 14.58
C ASN A 235 -6.98 -9.00 15.00
N LYS A 236 -7.67 -9.51 16.02
CA LYS A 236 -7.63 -10.93 16.33
C LYS A 236 -8.59 -11.70 15.41
N VAL A 237 -8.25 -12.95 15.18
CA VAL A 237 -9.12 -13.94 14.54
C VAL A 237 -9.12 -15.18 15.43
N ARG A 238 -10.28 -15.51 15.98
CA ARG A 238 -10.45 -16.67 16.88
C ARG A 238 -9.45 -16.67 18.05
N GLY A 239 -9.32 -15.52 18.71
CA GLY A 239 -8.53 -15.35 19.94
C GLY A 239 -7.07 -14.93 19.74
N MET A 240 -6.52 -14.98 18.53
CA MET A 240 -5.10 -14.67 18.26
C MET A 240 -4.97 -13.55 17.24
N HIS A 241 -4.03 -12.61 17.46
CA HIS A 241 -3.77 -11.50 16.55
C HIS A 241 -3.34 -12.00 15.16
N ALA A 242 -3.98 -11.49 14.11
CA ALA A 242 -3.80 -11.96 12.74
C ALA A 242 -2.34 -11.93 12.26
N ALA A 243 -1.57 -10.92 12.66
CA ALA A 243 -0.17 -10.80 12.28
C ALA A 243 0.71 -11.98 12.75
N HIS A 244 0.34 -12.65 13.85
CA HIS A 244 1.03 -13.83 14.36
C HIS A 244 0.07 -14.97 14.74
N ASN A 245 -0.94 -15.18 13.90
CA ASN A 245 -1.95 -16.22 14.06
C ASN A 245 -1.51 -17.52 13.41
N LYS A 246 -1.37 -18.60 14.21
CA LYS A 246 -0.92 -19.89 13.73
C LYS A 246 -1.78 -20.45 12.59
N LEU A 247 -3.12 -20.40 12.74
CA LEU A 247 -4.06 -20.87 11.72
C LEU A 247 -3.86 -20.11 10.40
N LEU A 248 -3.83 -18.78 10.47
CA LEU A 248 -3.73 -17.94 9.27
C LEU A 248 -2.37 -18.10 8.60
N ASN A 249 -1.26 -17.91 9.34
CA ASN A 249 0.06 -17.79 8.72
C ASN A 249 0.72 -19.14 8.47
N ASN A 250 0.69 -20.07 9.44
CA ASN A 250 1.37 -21.36 9.29
C ASN A 250 0.50 -22.37 8.55
N ASP A 251 -0.75 -22.55 9.02
CA ASP A 251 -1.55 -23.66 8.53
C ASP A 251 -2.12 -23.32 7.13
N ILE A 252 -2.72 -22.14 6.94
CA ILE A 252 -3.34 -21.73 5.68
C ILE A 252 -2.31 -21.14 4.72
N LEU A 253 -1.71 -19.98 5.06
CA LEU A 253 -0.87 -19.23 4.12
C LEU A 253 0.37 -20.00 3.68
N LYS A 254 1.21 -20.41 4.64
CA LYS A 254 2.46 -21.13 4.37
C LYS A 254 2.23 -22.62 4.13
N GLY A 255 1.23 -23.23 4.81
CA GLY A 255 0.90 -24.64 4.74
C GLY A 255 0.08 -25.03 3.51
N GLU A 256 -1.18 -24.58 3.43
CA GLU A 256 -2.09 -24.96 2.33
C GLU A 256 -1.68 -24.29 1.00
N TRP A 257 -1.47 -22.96 1.00
CA TRP A 257 -1.19 -22.19 -0.22
C TRP A 257 0.28 -22.16 -0.62
N LYS A 258 1.17 -22.79 0.17
CA LYS A 258 2.62 -22.88 -0.10
C LYS A 258 3.28 -21.52 -0.35
N PHE A 259 2.83 -20.49 0.36
CA PHE A 259 3.41 -19.15 0.24
C PHE A 259 4.90 -19.15 0.62
N ASP A 260 5.76 -18.82 -0.33
CA ASP A 260 7.21 -18.75 -0.16
C ASP A 260 7.75 -17.36 0.18
N GLY A 261 6.87 -16.37 0.17
CA GLY A 261 7.18 -14.96 0.44
C GLY A 261 7.29 -14.63 1.93
N CYS A 262 7.28 -13.32 2.22
CA CYS A 262 7.51 -12.75 3.54
C CYS A 262 6.20 -12.20 4.14
N VAL A 263 5.90 -12.56 5.39
CA VAL A 263 4.81 -11.95 6.17
C VAL A 263 5.37 -10.77 6.95
N ILE A 264 4.84 -9.59 6.70
CA ILE A 264 5.19 -8.33 7.36
C ILE A 264 4.04 -7.94 8.28
N SER A 265 4.29 -7.54 9.52
CA SER A 265 3.21 -7.03 10.38
C SER A 265 2.72 -5.68 9.89
N ASP A 266 1.45 -5.37 10.08
CA ASP A 266 1.02 -3.97 10.12
C ASP A 266 1.69 -3.25 11.30
N TRP A 267 1.76 -1.90 11.25
CA TRP A 267 2.51 -1.08 12.21
C TRP A 267 1.87 -1.10 13.61
N GLY A 268 2.48 -1.87 14.51
CA GLY A 268 1.95 -2.10 15.86
C GLY A 268 1.03 -3.32 15.99
N ALA A 269 0.98 -4.21 14.99
CA ALA A 269 0.15 -5.42 15.01
C ALA A 269 0.79 -6.61 15.74
N THR A 270 2.00 -6.47 16.26
CA THR A 270 2.73 -7.53 16.97
C THR A 270 2.54 -7.37 18.48
N HIS A 271 2.24 -8.47 19.19
CA HIS A 271 1.86 -8.42 20.61
C HIS A 271 2.53 -9.48 21.49
N ASP A 272 3.25 -10.46 20.92
CA ASP A 272 3.93 -11.53 21.65
C ASP A 272 5.17 -12.02 20.91
N THR A 273 6.28 -12.26 21.66
CA THR A 273 7.55 -12.71 21.08
C THR A 273 7.49 -14.16 20.59
N TYR A 274 6.96 -15.07 21.43
CA TYR A 274 6.93 -16.48 21.09
C TYR A 274 5.98 -16.78 19.93
N GLU A 275 4.76 -16.23 20.00
CA GLU A 275 3.79 -16.39 18.91
C GLU A 275 4.31 -15.80 17.60
N SER A 276 4.90 -14.61 17.63
CA SER A 276 5.47 -13.97 16.44
C SER A 276 6.62 -14.76 15.85
N ALA A 277 7.46 -15.33 16.70
CA ALA A 277 8.54 -16.20 16.26
C ALA A 277 8.01 -17.51 15.65
N MET A 278 7.09 -18.18 16.32
CA MET A 278 6.64 -19.53 15.97
C MET A 278 5.52 -19.59 14.95
N TYR A 279 4.69 -18.52 14.85
CA TYR A 279 3.45 -18.55 14.08
C TYR A 279 3.51 -17.66 12.84
N GLY A 280 4.66 -17.64 12.18
CA GLY A 280 4.78 -17.28 10.78
C GLY A 280 4.94 -15.80 10.44
N LEU A 281 5.03 -14.89 11.42
CA LEU A 281 5.44 -13.50 11.17
C LEU A 281 6.94 -13.49 10.80
N ASP A 282 7.32 -12.77 9.73
CA ASP A 282 8.72 -12.75 9.27
C ASP A 282 9.41 -11.41 9.55
N ILE A 283 8.70 -10.27 9.40
CA ILE A 283 9.21 -8.94 9.74
C ILE A 283 8.20 -8.20 10.61
N GLU A 284 8.65 -7.74 11.75
CA GLU A 284 7.89 -6.87 12.66
C GLU A 284 8.13 -5.41 12.37
N MET A 285 7.04 -4.63 12.24
CA MET A 285 7.08 -3.20 11.94
C MET A 285 6.28 -2.40 12.97
N GLY A 286 6.80 -1.24 13.38
CA GLY A 286 6.06 -0.20 14.10
C GLY A 286 5.56 -0.53 15.51
N SER A 287 6.12 -1.52 16.21
CA SER A 287 5.62 -1.95 17.52
C SER A 287 5.85 -0.94 18.64
N TYR A 288 4.94 -0.97 19.65
CA TYR A 288 5.04 -0.23 20.89
C TYR A 288 5.32 -1.22 22.03
N THR A 289 6.54 -1.22 22.55
CA THR A 289 6.97 -2.18 23.56
C THR A 289 7.46 -1.51 24.83
N ASN A 290 6.97 -1.96 26.02
CA ASN A 290 7.49 -1.63 27.35
C ASN A 290 7.75 -0.11 27.62
N GLY A 291 6.87 0.76 27.16
CA GLY A 291 7.02 2.21 27.28
C GLY A 291 7.98 2.83 26.27
N LEU A 292 8.57 2.04 25.38
CA LEU A 292 9.27 2.54 24.21
C LEU A 292 8.25 2.89 23.16
N THR A 293 8.34 4.09 22.66
CA THR A 293 7.56 4.51 21.52
C THR A 293 8.31 4.13 20.25
N SER A 294 7.59 3.95 19.15
CA SER A 294 8.21 3.82 17.83
C SER A 294 9.02 5.06 17.42
N GLU A 295 9.06 6.09 18.23
CA GLU A 295 9.79 7.34 18.05
C GLU A 295 11.18 7.32 18.71
N SER A 296 11.46 6.35 19.59
CA SER A 296 12.77 6.19 20.22
C SER A 296 13.78 5.66 19.22
N GLU A 297 14.93 6.33 19.05
CA GLU A 297 16.06 5.87 18.24
C GLU A 297 16.51 4.44 18.56
N PHE A 298 16.35 4.04 19.81
CA PHE A 298 16.80 2.75 20.34
C PHE A 298 15.65 1.74 20.53
N GLY A 299 14.41 2.11 20.20
CA GLY A 299 13.23 1.31 20.46
C GLY A 299 13.12 0.05 19.59
N TYR A 300 13.76 0.01 18.42
CA TYR A 300 13.66 -1.12 17.50
C TYR A 300 14.22 -2.43 18.07
N ASP A 301 15.31 -2.39 18.80
CA ASP A 301 15.89 -3.59 19.43
C ASP A 301 15.02 -4.19 20.54
N ASP A 302 14.09 -3.42 21.08
CA ASP A 302 13.15 -3.86 22.12
C ASP A 302 11.81 -4.33 21.54
N TYR A 303 11.68 -4.38 20.21
CA TYR A 303 10.55 -5.02 19.54
C TYR A 303 10.46 -6.50 19.93
N TYR A 304 9.28 -7.12 19.74
CA TYR A 304 9.03 -8.51 20.10
C TYR A 304 9.98 -9.47 19.40
N LEU A 305 10.28 -9.24 18.11
CA LEU A 305 11.29 -10.02 17.35
C LEU A 305 12.71 -9.45 17.48
N GLY A 306 12.97 -8.52 18.42
CA GLY A 306 14.27 -7.97 18.72
C GLY A 306 15.07 -8.79 19.75
N LYS A 307 15.57 -8.13 20.80
CA LYS A 307 16.41 -8.76 21.86
C LYS A 307 15.76 -9.97 22.51
N ASN A 308 14.45 -9.94 22.76
CA ASN A 308 13.73 -11.04 23.41
C ASN A 308 13.71 -12.28 22.51
N TYR A 309 13.49 -12.11 21.21
CA TYR A 309 13.55 -13.21 20.25
C TYR A 309 14.94 -13.88 20.24
N LEU A 310 16.02 -13.10 20.09
CA LEU A 310 17.38 -13.61 20.14
C LEU A 310 17.67 -14.36 21.46
N LYS A 311 17.21 -13.82 22.59
CA LYS A 311 17.33 -14.46 23.91
C LYS A 311 16.63 -15.82 23.93
N MET A 312 15.38 -15.90 23.46
CA MET A 312 14.61 -17.14 23.44
C MET A 312 15.23 -18.21 22.53
N VAL A 313 15.85 -17.80 21.43
CA VAL A 313 16.61 -18.72 20.54
C VAL A 313 17.85 -19.24 21.28
N LYS A 314 18.64 -18.39 21.94
CA LYS A 314 19.82 -18.80 22.72
C LYS A 314 19.48 -19.72 23.87
N GLU A 315 18.30 -19.57 24.46
CA GLU A 315 17.77 -20.44 25.51
C GLU A 315 17.16 -21.75 24.97
N GLY A 316 17.15 -21.96 23.64
CA GLY A 316 16.59 -23.16 23.01
C GLY A 316 15.06 -23.23 23.03
N LYS A 317 14.36 -22.14 23.37
CA LYS A 317 12.88 -22.06 23.36
C LYS A 317 12.31 -21.93 21.95
N ILE A 318 13.10 -21.40 21.03
CA ILE A 318 12.75 -21.26 19.61
C ILE A 318 13.77 -22.04 18.79
N PRO A 319 13.33 -23.02 17.97
CA PRO A 319 14.22 -23.87 17.17
C PRO A 319 14.94 -23.10 16.06
N MET A 320 16.14 -23.54 15.69
CA MET A 320 16.96 -22.92 14.65
C MET A 320 16.36 -23.02 13.25
N ASP A 321 15.55 -24.01 12.95
CA ASP A 321 14.83 -24.15 11.69
C ASP A 321 13.81 -23.01 11.49
N VAL A 322 13.12 -22.60 12.56
CA VAL A 322 12.23 -21.41 12.54
C VAL A 322 13.01 -20.14 12.26
N VAL A 323 14.19 -19.95 12.90
CA VAL A 323 15.06 -18.79 12.63
C VAL A 323 15.54 -18.79 11.17
N ASN A 324 15.93 -19.94 10.67
CA ASN A 324 16.42 -20.09 9.30
C ASN A 324 15.32 -19.89 8.27
N ASP A 325 14.09 -20.38 8.51
CA ASP A 325 12.96 -20.14 7.60
C ASP A 325 12.62 -18.63 7.49
N LYS A 326 12.52 -17.92 8.63
CA LYS A 326 12.30 -16.46 8.64
C LYS A 326 13.39 -15.72 7.86
N ALA A 327 14.64 -15.95 8.21
CA ALA A 327 15.76 -15.29 7.54
C ALA A 327 15.80 -15.61 6.04
N ALA A 328 15.52 -16.87 5.65
CA ALA A 328 15.44 -17.25 4.24
C ALA A 328 14.32 -16.48 3.48
N ARG A 329 13.16 -16.29 4.09
CA ARG A 329 12.04 -15.52 3.48
C ARG A 329 12.41 -14.06 3.28
N VAL A 330 13.03 -13.42 4.28
CA VAL A 330 13.51 -12.04 4.16
C VAL A 330 14.61 -11.93 3.11
N LEU A 331 15.58 -12.83 3.09
CA LEU A 331 16.63 -12.88 2.07
C LEU A 331 16.05 -13.06 0.66
N ARG A 332 15.06 -13.94 0.51
CA ARG A 332 14.36 -14.16 -0.76
C ARG A 332 13.70 -12.87 -1.26
N LEU A 333 13.05 -12.13 -0.36
CA LEU A 333 12.46 -10.82 -0.68
C LEU A 333 13.54 -9.81 -1.09
N ILE A 334 14.65 -9.70 -0.35
CA ILE A 334 15.78 -8.81 -0.70
C ILE A 334 16.37 -9.17 -2.08
N PHE A 335 16.52 -10.45 -2.38
CA PHE A 335 17.12 -10.89 -3.65
C PHE A 335 16.18 -10.71 -4.84
N ARG A 336 14.85 -10.76 -4.62
CA ARG A 336 13.84 -10.42 -5.64
C ARG A 336 13.77 -8.92 -5.91
N THR A 337 14.12 -8.07 -4.94
CA THR A 337 13.91 -6.62 -4.98
C THR A 337 15.23 -5.84 -4.93
N ALA A 338 15.74 -5.49 -3.76
CA ALA A 338 16.91 -4.63 -3.59
C ALA A 338 18.17 -5.12 -4.32
N MET A 339 18.39 -6.44 -4.32
CA MET A 339 19.52 -7.09 -5.01
C MET A 339 19.21 -7.59 -6.43
N ASN A 340 18.04 -7.30 -6.98
CA ASN A 340 17.72 -7.61 -8.37
C ASN A 340 18.34 -6.56 -9.29
N ARG A 341 19.41 -6.92 -9.98
CA ARG A 341 20.13 -6.05 -10.93
C ARG A 341 19.47 -6.00 -12.33
N GLN A 342 18.47 -6.85 -12.58
CA GLN A 342 17.79 -6.94 -13.88
C GLN A 342 16.50 -6.12 -13.93
N LYS A 343 16.14 -5.44 -12.84
CA LYS A 343 14.93 -4.60 -12.78
C LYS A 343 15.06 -3.41 -13.76
N PRO A 344 13.93 -2.99 -14.36
CA PRO A 344 13.92 -1.86 -15.29
C PRO A 344 14.24 -0.54 -14.58
N PHE A 345 14.24 0.55 -15.32
CA PHE A 345 14.25 1.89 -14.73
C PHE A 345 12.84 2.28 -14.30
N GLY A 346 12.72 2.91 -13.11
CA GLY A 346 11.47 3.48 -12.66
C GLY A 346 11.15 4.79 -13.39
N ALA A 347 9.90 5.22 -13.27
CA ALA A 347 9.41 6.49 -13.81
C ALA A 347 8.51 7.17 -12.76
N LEU A 348 8.50 8.50 -12.70
CA LEU A 348 7.74 9.24 -11.70
C LEU A 348 6.74 10.17 -12.37
N ALA A 349 5.46 10.01 -12.06
CA ALA A 349 4.36 10.91 -12.37
C ALA A 349 4.44 11.52 -13.79
N ASN A 350 4.56 10.66 -14.77
CA ASN A 350 4.64 11.01 -16.19
C ASN A 350 3.27 10.99 -16.87
N GLU A 351 3.19 11.38 -18.15
CA GLU A 351 1.94 11.42 -18.92
C GLU A 351 1.27 10.05 -19.09
N ALA A 352 2.05 8.95 -19.12
CA ALA A 352 1.49 7.61 -19.21
C ALA A 352 0.78 7.23 -17.91
N HIS A 353 1.34 7.59 -16.74
CA HIS A 353 0.70 7.38 -15.44
C HIS A 353 -0.56 8.25 -15.30
N GLU A 354 -0.51 9.51 -15.74
CA GLU A 354 -1.70 10.38 -15.77
C GLU A 354 -2.82 9.80 -16.64
N LYS A 355 -2.47 9.20 -17.78
CA LYS A 355 -3.43 8.48 -18.63
C LYS A 355 -4.08 7.31 -17.91
N VAL A 356 -3.32 6.50 -17.19
CA VAL A 356 -3.85 5.38 -16.42
C VAL A 356 -4.79 5.89 -15.33
N ALA A 357 -4.41 6.95 -14.59
CA ALA A 357 -5.28 7.56 -13.59
C ALA A 357 -6.59 8.09 -14.21
N TYR A 358 -6.50 8.77 -15.33
CA TYR A 358 -7.68 9.27 -16.06
C TYR A 358 -8.59 8.14 -16.57
N GLN A 359 -8.00 7.11 -17.15
CA GLN A 359 -8.75 5.94 -17.64
C GLN A 359 -9.44 5.22 -16.48
N THR A 360 -8.73 5.03 -15.37
CA THR A 360 -9.31 4.42 -14.16
C THR A 360 -10.52 5.22 -13.66
N ALA A 361 -10.41 6.56 -13.61
CA ALA A 361 -11.52 7.40 -13.20
C ALA A 361 -12.71 7.30 -14.16
N THR A 362 -12.46 7.35 -15.47
CA THR A 362 -13.55 7.34 -16.48
C THR A 362 -14.24 5.99 -16.60
N GLU A 363 -13.52 4.88 -16.45
CA GLU A 363 -14.11 3.54 -16.46
C GLU A 363 -14.74 3.16 -15.12
N GLY A 364 -14.29 3.74 -14.01
CA GLY A 364 -14.82 3.48 -12.67
C GLY A 364 -16.04 4.34 -12.28
N ILE A 365 -16.38 5.39 -13.05
CA ILE A 365 -17.58 6.20 -12.80
C ILE A 365 -18.82 5.44 -13.30
N VAL A 366 -19.77 5.18 -12.41
CA VAL A 366 -20.99 4.41 -12.71
C VAL A 366 -22.18 5.35 -12.84
N LEU A 367 -22.89 5.25 -13.99
CA LEU A 367 -24.15 5.96 -14.23
C LEU A 367 -25.29 5.18 -13.55
N LEU A 368 -25.71 5.63 -12.36
CA LEU A 368 -26.76 4.94 -11.59
C LEU A 368 -28.17 5.23 -12.10
N LYS A 369 -28.41 6.43 -12.63
CA LYS A 369 -29.73 6.85 -13.10
C LYS A 369 -29.62 7.92 -14.19
N ASN A 370 -30.33 7.77 -15.28
CA ASN A 370 -30.49 8.75 -16.34
C ASN A 370 -31.83 8.57 -17.09
N ASP A 371 -32.91 8.53 -16.31
CA ASP A 371 -34.28 8.39 -16.85
C ASP A 371 -34.69 9.64 -17.63
N ALA A 372 -35.66 9.48 -18.53
CA ALA A 372 -36.22 10.59 -19.24
C ALA A 372 -36.88 11.59 -18.26
N THR A 373 -36.58 12.87 -18.44
CA THR A 373 -37.22 13.98 -17.71
C THR A 373 -38.68 14.12 -18.10
N LYS A 374 -39.42 15.01 -17.40
CA LYS A 374 -40.79 15.40 -17.76
C LYS A 374 -40.94 15.91 -19.23
N LYS A 375 -39.82 16.31 -19.84
CA LYS A 375 -39.76 16.73 -21.25
C LYS A 375 -39.45 15.60 -22.22
N ASN A 376 -39.48 14.35 -21.74
CA ASN A 376 -39.14 13.12 -22.48
C ASN A 376 -37.72 13.12 -23.10
N THR A 377 -36.76 13.77 -22.41
CA THR A 377 -35.37 13.86 -22.81
C THR A 377 -34.49 13.38 -21.64
N VAL A 378 -33.39 12.67 -21.91
CA VAL A 378 -32.40 12.30 -20.91
C VAL A 378 -31.51 13.52 -20.61
N LEU A 379 -31.02 13.63 -19.37
CA LEU A 379 -30.19 14.73 -18.94
C LEU A 379 -28.71 14.55 -19.34
N LEU A 380 -28.23 13.34 -19.25
CA LEU A 380 -26.82 13.00 -19.57
C LEU A 380 -26.75 12.25 -20.92
N PRO A 381 -25.71 12.53 -21.74
CA PRO A 381 -24.63 13.50 -21.52
C PRO A 381 -25.12 14.94 -21.65
N ILE A 382 -24.54 15.86 -20.85
CA ILE A 382 -24.84 17.30 -20.95
C ILE A 382 -24.34 17.79 -22.32
N VAL A 383 -25.27 18.22 -23.18
CA VAL A 383 -24.95 18.83 -24.48
C VAL A 383 -24.38 20.23 -24.23
N SER A 384 -23.19 20.49 -24.76
CA SER A 384 -22.38 21.65 -24.41
C SER A 384 -23.14 22.98 -24.50
N ASP A 385 -23.98 23.21 -25.51
CA ASP A 385 -24.58 24.49 -25.77
C ASP A 385 -26.04 24.64 -25.27
N SER A 386 -26.55 23.58 -24.61
CA SER A 386 -27.95 23.57 -24.14
C SER A 386 -28.20 24.43 -22.91
N TYR A 387 -27.15 24.78 -22.17
CA TYR A 387 -27.28 25.52 -20.90
C TYR A 387 -26.31 26.71 -20.87
N LYS A 388 -26.85 27.90 -20.53
CA LYS A 388 -26.05 29.14 -20.44
C LYS A 388 -25.47 29.35 -19.04
N ARG A 389 -26.20 28.94 -18.00
CA ARG A 389 -25.81 29.08 -16.60
C ARG A 389 -25.86 27.70 -15.93
N ILE A 390 -24.72 27.18 -15.60
CA ILE A 390 -24.55 25.86 -14.94
C ILE A 390 -24.03 26.11 -13.53
N LEU A 391 -24.86 25.84 -12.52
CA LEU A 391 -24.48 25.98 -11.14
C LEU A 391 -23.86 24.66 -10.64
N VAL A 392 -22.66 24.73 -10.15
CA VAL A 392 -22.00 23.64 -9.40
C VAL A 392 -22.18 23.88 -7.91
N VAL A 393 -22.77 22.93 -7.20
CA VAL A 393 -23.04 23.01 -5.77
C VAL A 393 -22.27 21.91 -5.06
N GLY A 394 -21.53 22.23 -4.02
CA GLY A 394 -20.91 21.24 -3.16
C GLY A 394 -19.52 21.61 -2.68
N ASP A 395 -19.27 21.41 -1.40
CA ASP A 395 -17.95 21.59 -0.78
C ASP A 395 -16.90 20.63 -1.42
N ASN A 396 -17.29 19.39 -1.70
CA ASN A 396 -16.43 18.40 -2.36
C ASN A 396 -16.03 18.79 -3.80
N ALA A 397 -16.71 19.77 -4.42
CA ALA A 397 -16.33 20.25 -5.75
C ALA A 397 -14.96 20.93 -5.80
N THR A 398 -14.48 21.44 -4.66
CA THR A 398 -13.20 22.17 -4.53
C THR A 398 -12.17 21.45 -3.66
N ARG A 399 -12.55 20.33 -3.01
CA ARG A 399 -11.66 19.62 -2.09
C ARG A 399 -10.63 18.76 -2.83
N ASN A 400 -9.42 18.70 -2.25
CA ASN A 400 -8.34 17.84 -2.69
C ASN A 400 -8.51 16.42 -2.11
N LEU A 401 -9.56 15.70 -2.53
CA LEU A 401 -9.85 14.36 -2.00
C LEU A 401 -8.81 13.30 -2.45
N MET A 402 -8.10 13.55 -3.53
CA MET A 402 -7.07 12.64 -4.08
C MET A 402 -5.85 12.50 -3.17
N GLN A 403 -5.61 13.46 -2.27
CA GLN A 403 -4.53 13.37 -1.31
C GLN A 403 -4.70 12.17 -0.37
N GLY A 404 -5.92 11.68 -0.16
CA GLY A 404 -6.18 10.60 0.79
C GLY A 404 -5.97 11.04 2.24
N GLY A 405 -5.42 10.14 3.05
CA GLY A 405 -5.09 10.40 4.45
C GLY A 405 -4.68 9.12 5.19
N GLY A 406 -4.11 9.26 6.40
CA GLY A 406 -3.57 8.14 7.17
C GLY A 406 -2.42 7.44 6.44
N SER A 407 -2.40 6.10 6.48
CA SER A 407 -1.39 5.33 5.74
C SER A 407 -1.49 5.51 4.22
N SER A 408 -2.66 5.86 3.70
CA SER A 408 -2.89 6.09 2.27
C SER A 408 -2.64 7.53 1.81
N GLU A 409 -2.10 8.41 2.66
CA GLU A 409 -1.87 9.81 2.33
C GLU A 409 -0.81 9.98 1.24
N LEU A 410 -1.13 10.83 0.26
CA LEU A 410 -0.28 11.11 -0.89
C LEU A 410 0.07 12.60 -0.97
N LYS A 411 1.20 12.87 -1.65
CA LYS A 411 1.56 14.21 -2.14
C LYS A 411 1.38 14.23 -3.65
N PRO A 412 0.18 14.57 -4.16
CA PRO A 412 -0.09 14.50 -5.59
C PRO A 412 0.72 15.57 -6.35
N LYS A 413 1.31 15.15 -7.49
CA LYS A 413 2.02 16.08 -8.38
C LYS A 413 1.06 17.04 -9.07
N LYS A 414 -0.15 16.57 -9.40
CA LYS A 414 -1.23 17.36 -9.96
C LYS A 414 -2.49 17.15 -9.13
N ASN A 415 -3.24 18.22 -9.01
CA ASN A 415 -4.52 18.23 -8.34
C ASN A 415 -5.55 18.86 -9.29
N ILE A 416 -6.58 18.11 -9.67
CA ILE A 416 -7.68 18.59 -10.51
C ILE A 416 -8.98 18.30 -9.77
N THR A 417 -9.63 19.35 -9.26
CA THR A 417 -10.91 19.21 -8.59
C THR A 417 -12.05 19.01 -9.60
N PRO A 418 -13.21 18.49 -9.17
CA PRO A 418 -14.40 18.43 -10.03
C PRO A 418 -14.76 19.81 -10.63
N LEU A 419 -14.65 20.87 -9.83
CA LEU A 419 -14.93 22.24 -10.31
C LEU A 419 -13.94 22.68 -11.40
N ASP A 420 -12.63 22.36 -11.26
CA ASP A 420 -11.63 22.67 -12.28
C ASP A 420 -11.93 21.95 -13.61
N GLY A 421 -12.31 20.68 -13.52
CA GLY A 421 -12.70 19.89 -14.70
C GLY A 421 -13.93 20.46 -15.41
N LEU A 422 -14.95 20.85 -14.64
CA LEU A 422 -16.16 21.46 -15.18
C LEU A 422 -15.90 22.85 -15.78
N LYS A 423 -15.09 23.69 -15.13
CA LYS A 423 -14.67 25.00 -15.68
C LYS A 423 -13.88 24.83 -16.98
N LYS A 424 -12.98 23.84 -17.04
CA LYS A 424 -12.24 23.55 -18.28
C LYS A 424 -13.16 23.16 -19.43
N LYS A 425 -14.26 22.44 -19.16
CA LYS A 425 -15.20 21.96 -20.19
C LYS A 425 -16.22 23.03 -20.59
N PHE A 426 -16.76 23.79 -19.65
CA PHE A 426 -17.91 24.65 -19.85
C PHE A 426 -17.59 26.16 -19.78
N GLY A 427 -16.37 26.53 -19.36
CA GLY A 427 -15.89 27.91 -19.32
C GLY A 427 -16.70 28.82 -18.38
N ASP A 428 -16.95 30.05 -18.80
CA ASP A 428 -17.62 31.10 -18.03
C ASP A 428 -19.10 30.80 -17.72
N ARG A 429 -19.65 29.72 -18.25
CA ARG A 429 -21.02 29.27 -17.91
C ARG A 429 -21.12 28.65 -16.52
N ILE A 430 -19.97 28.30 -15.92
CA ILE A 430 -19.95 27.71 -14.59
C ILE A 430 -20.07 28.79 -13.52
N MET A 431 -21.11 28.66 -12.73
CA MET A 431 -21.27 29.30 -11.43
C MET A 431 -20.94 28.28 -10.33
N TYR A 432 -20.52 28.74 -9.17
CA TYR A 432 -20.23 27.87 -8.04
C TYR A 432 -20.81 28.42 -6.73
N THR A 433 -21.29 27.49 -5.91
CA THR A 433 -21.60 27.77 -4.50
C THR A 433 -21.26 26.54 -3.66
N GLN A 434 -20.83 26.75 -2.40
CA GLN A 434 -20.44 25.70 -1.51
C GLN A 434 -21.63 24.80 -1.10
N GLY A 435 -22.78 25.36 -0.81
CA GLY A 435 -24.01 24.67 -0.46
C GLY A 435 -24.02 23.98 0.91
N TYR A 436 -22.98 23.27 1.25
CA TYR A 436 -22.72 22.67 2.56
C TYR A 436 -21.25 22.85 2.95
N SER A 437 -20.90 22.65 4.22
CA SER A 437 -19.52 22.71 4.68
C SER A 437 -19.13 21.46 5.47
N ALA A 438 -18.01 20.88 5.11
CA ALA A 438 -17.35 19.83 5.87
C ALA A 438 -16.23 20.37 6.79
N GLY A 439 -16.17 21.69 7.01
CA GLY A 439 -15.10 22.31 7.78
C GLY A 439 -13.76 22.35 7.05
N ARG A 440 -12.67 22.40 7.80
CA ARG A 440 -11.33 22.44 7.22
C ARG A 440 -11.00 21.13 6.51
N GLN A 441 -10.29 21.23 5.40
CA GLN A 441 -9.77 20.05 4.70
C GLN A 441 -8.56 19.51 5.47
N MET A 442 -8.83 18.58 6.41
CA MET A 442 -7.81 17.95 7.23
C MET A 442 -8.24 16.51 7.52
N TYR A 443 -7.35 15.58 7.21
CA TYR A 443 -7.58 14.16 7.49
C TYR A 443 -7.81 13.90 8.98
N GLY A 444 -8.73 12.99 9.27
CA GLY A 444 -9.00 12.55 10.66
C GLY A 444 -9.55 13.63 11.58
N ARG A 445 -10.11 14.72 11.04
CA ARG A 445 -10.68 15.81 11.82
C ARG A 445 -12.16 15.99 11.49
N VAL A 446 -12.91 16.44 12.47
CA VAL A 446 -14.25 16.97 12.31
C VAL A 446 -14.30 18.37 12.92
N ASP A 447 -14.87 19.31 12.20
CA ASP A 447 -15.20 20.64 12.71
C ASP A 447 -16.72 20.73 12.93
N GLU A 448 -17.13 21.30 14.05
CA GLU A 448 -18.53 21.65 14.29
C GLU A 448 -18.88 22.88 13.44
N ILE A 449 -19.90 22.73 12.59
CA ILE A 449 -20.39 23.81 11.75
C ILE A 449 -21.66 24.40 12.39
N PRO A 450 -21.68 25.70 12.74
CA PRO A 450 -22.87 26.34 13.31
C PRO A 450 -24.08 26.17 12.40
N GLN A 451 -25.26 25.94 12.98
CA GLN A 451 -26.53 25.80 12.24
C GLN A 451 -26.80 27.00 11.34
N SER A 452 -26.52 28.20 11.82
CA SER A 452 -26.66 29.45 11.01
C SER A 452 -25.80 29.45 9.76
N THR A 453 -24.61 28.84 9.81
CA THR A 453 -23.74 28.67 8.63
C THR A 453 -24.34 27.65 7.66
N ILE A 454 -24.82 26.51 8.17
CA ILE A 454 -25.49 25.47 7.36
C ILE A 454 -26.69 26.07 6.63
N ASP A 455 -27.55 26.80 7.33
CA ASP A 455 -28.73 27.43 6.78
C ASP A 455 -28.37 28.50 5.75
N SER A 456 -27.36 29.32 6.02
CA SER A 456 -26.87 30.35 5.09
C SER A 456 -26.35 29.73 3.79
N LEU A 457 -25.54 28.68 3.86
CA LEU A 457 -24.99 27.99 2.68
C LEU A 457 -26.09 27.32 1.85
N ARG A 458 -27.05 26.69 2.52
CA ARG A 458 -28.20 26.07 1.85
C ARG A 458 -29.06 27.12 1.14
N ASN A 459 -29.37 28.22 1.80
CA ASN A 459 -30.20 29.31 1.22
C ASN A 459 -29.51 29.97 0.02
N ASP A 460 -28.18 30.22 0.10
CA ASP A 460 -27.38 30.75 -1.02
C ASP A 460 -27.40 29.79 -2.22
N ALA A 461 -27.32 28.48 -1.96
CA ALA A 461 -27.38 27.48 -3.02
C ALA A 461 -28.74 27.43 -3.70
N VAL A 462 -29.83 27.49 -2.95
CA VAL A 462 -31.21 27.53 -3.47
C VAL A 462 -31.44 28.79 -4.27
N GLU A 463 -31.05 29.97 -3.77
CA GLU A 463 -31.20 31.25 -4.48
C GLU A 463 -30.47 31.24 -5.84
N LYS A 464 -29.21 30.73 -5.86
CA LYS A 464 -28.43 30.62 -7.09
C LYS A 464 -29.00 29.55 -8.04
N ALA A 465 -29.57 28.47 -7.51
CA ALA A 465 -30.19 27.42 -8.32
C ALA A 465 -31.41 27.96 -9.12
N MET A 466 -32.20 28.84 -8.53
CA MET A 466 -33.32 29.51 -9.23
C MET A 466 -32.86 30.34 -10.43
N GLN A 467 -31.59 30.75 -10.47
CA GLN A 467 -31.02 31.55 -11.56
C GLN A 467 -30.28 30.66 -12.60
N ALA A 468 -30.11 29.37 -12.33
CA ALA A 468 -29.39 28.46 -13.19
C ALA A 468 -30.30 27.69 -14.13
N ASP A 469 -29.76 27.29 -15.29
CA ASP A 469 -30.46 26.43 -16.26
C ASP A 469 -30.24 24.97 -15.96
N LEU A 470 -29.12 24.65 -15.23
CA LEU A 470 -28.72 23.33 -14.80
C LEU A 470 -27.97 23.39 -13.46
N VAL A 471 -28.27 22.48 -12.56
CA VAL A 471 -27.55 22.32 -11.30
C VAL A 471 -26.77 20.99 -11.33
N ILE A 472 -25.49 21.06 -10.98
CA ILE A 472 -24.61 19.89 -10.79
C ILE A 472 -24.22 19.85 -9.32
N PHE A 473 -24.76 18.89 -8.58
CA PHE A 473 -24.43 18.68 -7.17
C PHE A 473 -23.23 17.73 -7.03
N ILE A 474 -22.18 18.16 -6.32
CA ILE A 474 -20.98 17.38 -6.00
C ILE A 474 -20.99 17.07 -4.51
N GLY A 475 -21.54 15.94 -4.17
CA GLY A 475 -21.68 15.48 -2.79
C GLY A 475 -20.89 14.21 -2.49
N GLY A 476 -21.23 13.57 -1.36
CA GLY A 476 -20.68 12.31 -0.92
C GLY A 476 -19.75 12.43 0.28
N LEU A 477 -18.96 11.39 0.50
CA LEU A 477 -17.98 11.30 1.59
C LEU A 477 -16.72 12.10 1.30
N ASN A 478 -15.89 12.28 2.33
CA ASN A 478 -14.56 12.87 2.22
C ASN A 478 -13.58 12.18 3.20
N LYS A 479 -12.43 12.76 3.49
CA LYS A 479 -11.39 12.22 4.36
C LYS A 479 -11.43 12.71 5.81
N ASN A 480 -12.54 13.31 6.22
CA ASN A 480 -12.72 13.72 7.61
C ASN A 480 -13.03 12.51 8.50
N LEU A 481 -12.94 12.72 9.82
CA LEU A 481 -13.27 11.72 10.83
C LEU A 481 -14.69 11.18 10.61
N TYR A 482 -14.89 9.88 10.80
CA TYR A 482 -16.17 9.18 10.58
C TYR A 482 -16.67 9.18 9.14
N GLN A 483 -15.78 9.35 8.17
CA GLN A 483 -16.03 9.23 6.74
C GLN A 483 -15.09 8.15 6.13
N ASP A 484 -14.52 8.38 4.94
CA ASP A 484 -13.45 7.54 4.39
C ASP A 484 -12.13 7.84 5.13
N CYS A 485 -11.96 7.25 6.31
CA CYS A 485 -10.91 7.61 7.25
C CYS A 485 -10.35 6.38 7.97
N GLU A 486 -9.03 6.21 7.92
CA GLU A 486 -8.36 5.18 8.73
C GLU A 486 -8.51 5.49 10.22
N GLY A 487 -8.73 4.46 11.03
CA GLY A 487 -8.89 4.55 12.48
C GLY A 487 -10.31 4.83 12.97
N THR A 488 -11.25 5.12 12.08
CA THR A 488 -12.68 5.32 12.41
C THR A 488 -13.59 4.76 11.34
N ASP A 489 -14.79 4.32 11.75
CA ASP A 489 -15.86 3.91 10.85
C ASP A 489 -16.92 5.00 10.73
N ARG A 490 -17.72 4.97 9.68
CA ARG A 490 -18.89 5.84 9.50
C ARG A 490 -19.95 5.53 10.57
N LEU A 491 -20.61 6.59 11.03
CA LEU A 491 -21.66 6.47 12.05
C LEU A 491 -23.05 6.24 11.46
N SER A 492 -23.24 6.53 10.17
CA SER A 492 -24.56 6.45 9.52
C SER A 492 -24.40 6.16 8.02
N TYR A 493 -25.48 5.65 7.41
CA TYR A 493 -25.63 5.53 5.95
C TYR A 493 -26.02 6.87 5.30
N GLU A 494 -26.47 7.84 6.06
CA GLU A 494 -26.82 9.16 5.55
C GLU A 494 -25.62 9.90 4.97
N LEU A 495 -25.86 10.77 4.01
CA LEU A 495 -24.84 11.70 3.53
C LEU A 495 -24.47 12.70 4.65
N PRO A 496 -23.18 12.95 4.87
CA PRO A 496 -22.74 13.85 5.94
C PRO A 496 -23.06 15.30 5.63
N TYR A 497 -22.99 16.16 6.67
CA TYR A 497 -23.02 17.62 6.55
C TYR A 497 -24.35 18.18 5.99
N CYS A 498 -25.48 17.59 6.35
CA CYS A 498 -26.82 18.00 5.89
C CYS A 498 -26.97 18.03 4.37
N GLN A 499 -26.26 17.14 3.67
CA GLN A 499 -26.34 17.05 2.21
C GLN A 499 -27.71 16.56 1.72
N ASN A 500 -28.40 15.70 2.47
CA ASN A 500 -29.73 15.21 2.12
C ASN A 500 -30.72 16.37 2.09
N GLU A 501 -30.76 17.20 3.12
CA GLU A 501 -31.64 18.38 3.22
C GLU A 501 -31.33 19.44 2.15
N LEU A 502 -30.05 19.55 1.77
CA LEU A 502 -29.67 20.42 0.66
C LEU A 502 -30.18 19.89 -0.68
N ILE A 503 -30.05 18.57 -0.94
CA ILE A 503 -30.55 17.94 -2.17
C ILE A 503 -32.06 18.12 -2.26
N GLU A 504 -32.80 17.88 -1.18
CA GLU A 504 -34.25 18.09 -1.12
C GLU A 504 -34.63 19.54 -1.42
N ALA A 505 -33.85 20.50 -0.94
CA ALA A 505 -34.12 21.92 -1.17
C ALA A 505 -33.79 22.39 -2.62
N LEU A 506 -32.93 21.64 -3.33
CA LEU A 506 -32.54 21.92 -4.72
C LEU A 506 -33.49 21.28 -5.77
N VAL A 507 -34.29 20.30 -5.40
CA VAL A 507 -35.22 19.57 -6.29
C VAL A 507 -36.60 20.21 -6.28
#